data_8f65ec8c765088fce4bdd32d1b7184a4
#
_entry.id   8f65ec8c765088fce4bdd32d1b7184a4
#
_cell.length_a   1.000
_cell.length_b   1.000
_cell.length_c   1.000
_cell.angle_alpha   90.00
_cell.angle_beta   90.00
_cell.angle_gamma   90.00
#
_symmetry.space_group_name_H-M   'P 1'
#
loop_
_entity.id
_entity.type
_entity.pdbx_description
1 polymer ?
#
loop_
_entity_poly.entity_id
_entity_poly.type
_entity_poly.pdbx_seq_one_letter_code
_entity_poly.pdbx_strand_id
1 'polypeptide(L)'
;KRQVEELTPAAPAEEYEDVKLTNIRKVIAKSMHQSLSEMAQLTHTVSFDATCIMNYRKQLKLAAEKLDVPNITLNDIMLYAVSRVLPRHPDLNAHYLGDSIRRFRHVNLGLAVDTPRGLMVPTLFNADEKSLREISSEAKALIAACQEGSINPDLLQGGSFTVSNLGSLGIEHFTPVINPPQTGILGVCGITERVRTGKDGGISVYPAMGLSLTYDHRALDGAPASRFLAELKTALESFTALLIG
;
A
#
# COMPACT_ATOMS: atom_id res chain seq x y z
N LYS A 1 11.88 49.65 58.55
CA LYS A 1 12.31 49.15 57.24
C LYS A 1 11.54 47.85 57.00
N ARG A 2 10.57 47.82 56.07
CA ARG A 2 9.89 46.61 55.60
C ARG A 2 10.77 46.06 54.47
N GLN A 3 11.24 44.82 54.62
CA GLN A 3 11.81 44.04 53.52
C GLN A 3 10.71 43.69 52.55
N VAL A 4 10.88 44.11 51.31
CA VAL A 4 10.07 43.63 50.17
C VAL A 4 10.71 42.31 49.75
N GLU A 5 10.03 41.19 50.03
CA GLU A 5 10.38 39.90 49.46
C GLU A 5 10.10 39.95 47.96
N GLU A 6 11.12 39.88 47.14
CA GLU A 6 11.01 39.71 45.69
C GLU A 6 10.40 38.34 45.43
N LEU A 7 9.14 38.30 44.98
CA LEU A 7 8.47 37.12 44.45
C LEU A 7 9.16 36.72 43.14
N THR A 8 10.04 35.76 43.23
CA THR A 8 10.54 35.06 42.01
C THR A 8 9.34 34.39 41.34
N PRO A 9 9.04 34.65 40.04
CA PRO A 9 7.96 33.93 39.37
C PRO A 9 8.32 32.45 39.36
N ALA A 10 7.39 31.60 39.83
CA ALA A 10 7.52 30.16 39.69
C ALA A 10 7.62 29.84 38.19
N ALA A 11 8.61 29.03 37.83
CA ALA A 11 8.74 28.52 36.46
C ALA A 11 7.39 27.86 36.06
N PRO A 12 6.85 28.10 34.87
CA PRO A 12 5.64 27.45 34.44
C PRO A 12 5.82 25.93 34.56
N ALA A 13 4.82 25.24 35.12
CA ALA A 13 4.81 23.78 35.14
C ALA A 13 4.99 23.27 33.71
N GLU A 14 5.87 22.30 33.53
CA GLU A 14 6.11 21.67 32.23
C GLU A 14 4.78 21.01 31.75
N GLU A 15 4.22 21.53 30.65
CA GLU A 15 2.96 21.05 30.05
C GLU A 15 3.20 19.97 28.99
N TYR A 16 4.26 19.17 29.12
CA TYR A 16 4.61 18.10 28.16
C TYR A 16 4.99 16.81 28.87
N GLU A 17 4.86 15.71 28.16
CA GLU A 17 5.25 14.37 28.61
C GLU A 17 6.29 13.77 27.63
N ASP A 18 7.44 13.37 28.15
CA ASP A 18 8.43 12.61 27.39
C ASP A 18 8.12 11.12 27.42
N VAL A 19 7.68 10.57 26.26
CA VAL A 19 7.36 9.15 26.10
C VAL A 19 8.52 8.38 25.48
N LYS A 20 9.04 7.38 26.19
CA LYS A 20 10.10 6.52 25.69
C LYS A 20 9.62 5.66 24.51
N LEU A 21 10.37 5.70 23.39
CA LEU A 21 10.06 4.88 22.23
C LEU A 21 10.28 3.38 22.52
N THR A 22 9.34 2.55 22.05
CA THR A 22 9.49 1.09 22.04
C THR A 22 10.62 0.67 21.07
N ASN A 23 11.17 -0.53 21.24
CA ASN A 23 12.20 -1.05 20.33
C ASN A 23 11.70 -1.16 18.88
N ILE A 24 10.44 -1.59 18.67
CA ILE A 24 9.82 -1.66 17.35
C ILE A 24 9.79 -0.25 16.72
N ARG A 25 9.35 0.76 17.46
CA ARG A 25 9.29 2.15 16.96
C ARG A 25 10.68 2.68 16.57
N LYS A 26 11.72 2.34 17.33
CA LYS A 26 13.11 2.71 17.00
C LYS A 26 13.59 2.05 15.69
N VAL A 27 13.26 0.78 15.47
CA VAL A 27 13.59 0.06 14.23
C VAL A 27 12.87 0.69 13.04
N ILE A 28 11.56 0.95 13.16
CA ILE A 28 10.78 1.62 12.11
C ILE A 28 11.36 3.00 11.80
N ALA A 29 11.66 3.82 12.82
CA ALA A 29 12.22 5.14 12.63
C ALA A 29 13.55 5.10 11.87
N LYS A 30 14.44 4.16 12.24
CA LYS A 30 15.72 3.98 11.55
C LYS A 30 15.51 3.56 10.08
N SER A 31 14.64 2.58 9.82
CA SER A 31 14.37 2.08 8.47
C SER A 31 13.76 3.15 7.56
N MET A 32 12.78 3.92 8.06
CA MET A 32 12.13 4.97 7.28
C MET A 32 13.07 6.16 7.02
N HIS A 33 13.87 6.54 8.01
CA HIS A 33 14.91 7.56 7.81
C HIS A 33 15.93 7.11 6.77
N GLN A 34 16.42 5.87 6.86
CA GLN A 34 17.34 5.29 5.89
C GLN A 34 16.74 5.29 4.49
N SER A 35 15.48 4.87 4.34
CA SER A 35 14.78 4.87 3.06
C SER A 35 14.77 6.25 2.41
N LEU A 36 14.37 7.29 3.14
CA LEU A 36 14.30 8.66 2.60
C LEU A 36 15.66 9.31 2.36
N SER A 37 16.68 8.95 3.14
CA SER A 37 18.03 9.55 3.01
C SER A 37 18.87 8.89 1.92
N GLU A 38 18.67 7.60 1.64
CA GLU A 38 19.49 6.85 0.69
C GLU A 38 18.84 6.67 -0.69
N MET A 39 17.51 6.75 -0.79
CA MET A 39 16.78 6.51 -2.02
C MET A 39 16.35 7.82 -2.71
N ALA A 40 16.45 7.87 -4.03
CA ALA A 40 15.94 8.96 -4.85
C ALA A 40 14.42 8.72 -5.13
N GLN A 41 13.59 8.85 -4.09
CA GLN A 41 12.16 8.53 -4.18
C GLN A 41 11.39 9.60 -4.97
N LEU A 42 10.57 9.14 -5.91
CA LEU A 42 9.63 9.95 -6.67
C LEU A 42 8.26 9.26 -6.68
N THR A 43 7.17 10.04 -6.59
CA THR A 43 5.81 9.50 -6.56
C THR A 43 5.02 9.98 -7.77
N HIS A 44 4.46 9.03 -8.51
CA HIS A 44 3.44 9.28 -9.53
C HIS A 44 2.06 8.89 -9.02
N THR A 45 1.05 9.67 -9.36
CA THR A 45 -0.33 9.41 -8.98
C THR A 45 -1.23 9.31 -10.20
N VAL A 46 -2.22 8.42 -10.14
CA VAL A 46 -3.25 8.27 -11.14
C VAL A 46 -4.57 7.92 -10.45
N SER A 47 -5.69 8.23 -11.09
CA SER A 47 -6.99 7.72 -10.66
C SER A 47 -7.59 6.85 -11.75
N PHE A 48 -8.37 5.84 -11.34
CA PHE A 48 -9.10 4.95 -12.25
C PHE A 48 -10.58 4.89 -11.88
N ASP A 49 -11.42 4.50 -12.84
CA ASP A 49 -12.86 4.27 -12.62
C ASP A 49 -13.06 2.94 -11.89
N ALA A 50 -13.43 2.99 -10.61
CA ALA A 50 -13.59 1.82 -9.76
C ALA A 50 -14.92 1.05 -9.99
N THR A 51 -15.76 1.47 -10.93
CA THR A 51 -17.08 0.89 -11.20
C THR A 51 -16.99 -0.63 -11.45
N CYS A 52 -16.02 -1.08 -12.25
CA CYS A 52 -15.84 -2.50 -12.58
C CYS A 52 -15.58 -3.35 -11.32
N ILE A 53 -14.60 -2.97 -10.51
CA ILE A 53 -14.22 -3.73 -9.31
C ILE A 53 -15.31 -3.68 -8.22
N MET A 54 -16.01 -2.56 -8.10
CA MET A 54 -17.11 -2.41 -7.15
C MET A 54 -18.29 -3.29 -7.54
N ASN A 55 -18.67 -3.32 -8.82
CA ASN A 55 -19.74 -4.19 -9.33
C ASN A 55 -19.37 -5.66 -9.20
N TYR A 56 -18.15 -6.05 -9.55
CA TYR A 56 -17.65 -7.41 -9.37
C TYR A 56 -17.74 -7.85 -7.91
N ARG A 57 -17.24 -7.04 -6.98
CA ARG A 57 -17.33 -7.31 -5.54
C ARG A 57 -18.80 -7.44 -5.08
N LYS A 58 -19.70 -6.58 -5.56
CA LYS A 58 -21.13 -6.63 -5.24
C LYS A 58 -21.75 -7.95 -5.71
N GLN A 59 -21.43 -8.39 -6.93
CA GLN A 59 -21.89 -9.68 -7.47
C GLN A 59 -21.38 -10.87 -6.64
N LEU A 60 -20.11 -10.90 -6.27
CA LEU A 60 -19.54 -11.93 -5.39
C LEU A 60 -20.24 -11.97 -4.04
N LYS A 61 -20.51 -10.81 -3.43
CA LYS A 61 -21.23 -10.74 -2.14
C LYS A 61 -22.65 -11.31 -2.23
N LEU A 62 -23.36 -11.06 -3.33
CA LEU A 62 -24.71 -11.62 -3.56
C LEU A 62 -24.67 -13.14 -3.83
N ALA A 63 -23.60 -13.63 -4.42
CA ALA A 63 -23.39 -15.05 -4.71
C ALA A 63 -22.85 -15.84 -3.51
N ALA A 64 -22.22 -15.18 -2.55
CA ALA A 64 -21.49 -15.79 -1.43
C ALA A 64 -22.38 -16.77 -0.64
N GLU A 65 -23.63 -16.41 -0.37
CA GLU A 65 -24.56 -17.25 0.38
C GLU A 65 -24.97 -18.53 -0.37
N LYS A 66 -24.88 -18.51 -1.71
CA LYS A 66 -25.35 -19.61 -2.58
C LYS A 66 -24.23 -20.51 -3.09
N LEU A 67 -23.02 -19.99 -3.23
CA LEU A 67 -21.92 -20.62 -3.96
C LEU A 67 -20.66 -20.83 -3.12
N ASP A 68 -20.72 -20.70 -1.79
CA ASP A 68 -19.55 -20.80 -0.89
C ASP A 68 -18.37 -19.95 -1.39
N VAL A 69 -18.63 -18.72 -1.81
CA VAL A 69 -17.60 -17.77 -2.26
C VAL A 69 -17.09 -17.02 -1.06
N PRO A 70 -15.76 -16.92 -0.85
CA PRO A 70 -15.22 -16.15 0.26
C PRO A 70 -15.57 -14.67 0.13
N ASN A 71 -15.63 -13.95 1.25
CA ASN A 71 -15.81 -12.50 1.25
C ASN A 71 -14.60 -11.80 0.64
N ILE A 72 -14.63 -11.55 -0.66
CA ILE A 72 -13.58 -10.81 -1.39
C ILE A 72 -13.72 -9.31 -1.13
N THR A 73 -12.63 -8.68 -0.71
CA THR A 73 -12.54 -7.24 -0.47
C THR A 73 -11.96 -6.50 -1.68
N LEU A 74 -12.11 -5.17 -1.71
CA LEU A 74 -11.42 -4.34 -2.73
C LEU A 74 -9.90 -4.45 -2.59
N ASN A 75 -9.39 -4.65 -1.37
CA ASN A 75 -7.96 -4.87 -1.15
C ASN A 75 -7.48 -6.17 -1.78
N ASP A 76 -8.24 -7.26 -1.68
CA ASP A 76 -7.91 -8.55 -2.30
C ASP A 76 -7.86 -8.42 -3.83
N ILE A 77 -8.82 -7.69 -4.41
CA ILE A 77 -8.87 -7.37 -5.85
C ILE A 77 -7.64 -6.57 -6.26
N MET A 78 -7.23 -5.59 -5.46
CA MET A 78 -6.03 -4.78 -5.70
C MET A 78 -4.77 -5.63 -5.66
N LEU A 79 -4.58 -6.46 -4.63
CA LEU A 79 -3.43 -7.37 -4.51
C LEU A 79 -3.36 -8.33 -5.69
N TYR A 80 -4.49 -8.88 -6.11
CA TYR A 80 -4.57 -9.74 -7.29
C TYR A 80 -4.15 -8.98 -8.56
N ALA A 81 -4.71 -7.79 -8.81
CA ALA A 81 -4.37 -7.01 -9.99
C ALA A 81 -2.87 -6.63 -10.02
N VAL A 82 -2.30 -6.21 -8.90
CA VAL A 82 -0.86 -5.92 -8.78
C VAL A 82 -0.03 -7.16 -9.08
N SER A 83 -0.39 -8.32 -8.53
CA SER A 83 0.37 -9.56 -8.77
C SER A 83 0.37 -10.00 -10.23
N ARG A 84 -0.67 -9.66 -11.00
CA ARG A 84 -0.77 -9.98 -12.44
C ARG A 84 -0.07 -8.99 -13.36
N VAL A 85 -0.01 -7.71 -12.95
CA VAL A 85 0.63 -6.65 -13.74
C VAL A 85 2.14 -6.59 -13.49
N LEU A 86 2.57 -6.73 -12.23
CA LEU A 86 3.96 -6.54 -11.80
C LEU A 86 4.99 -7.42 -12.54
N PRO A 87 4.72 -8.69 -12.95
CA PRO A 87 5.68 -9.51 -13.70
C PRO A 87 6.17 -8.88 -15.02
N ARG A 88 5.37 -8.00 -15.63
CA ARG A 88 5.74 -7.26 -16.85
C ARG A 88 6.59 -6.02 -16.57
N HIS A 89 6.81 -5.71 -15.29
CA HIS A 89 7.59 -4.55 -14.81
C HIS A 89 8.71 -4.99 -13.87
N PRO A 90 9.72 -5.73 -14.38
CA PRO A 90 10.71 -6.41 -13.53
C PRO A 90 11.57 -5.46 -12.68
N ASP A 91 11.71 -4.18 -13.08
CA ASP A 91 12.45 -3.19 -12.29
C ASP A 91 11.67 -2.66 -11.08
N LEU A 92 10.34 -2.86 -11.05
CA LEU A 92 9.51 -2.63 -9.87
C LEU A 92 9.40 -3.89 -9.00
N ASN A 93 9.48 -5.08 -9.57
CA ASN A 93 9.51 -6.35 -8.83
C ASN A 93 10.96 -6.71 -8.48
N ALA A 94 11.64 -5.81 -7.75
CA ALA A 94 13.09 -5.86 -7.59
C ALA A 94 13.59 -5.28 -6.27
N HIS A 95 14.86 -5.59 -5.96
CA HIS A 95 15.65 -4.95 -4.93
C HIS A 95 16.82 -4.19 -5.57
N TYR A 96 17.08 -2.97 -5.11
CA TYR A 96 18.27 -2.20 -5.43
C TYR A 96 19.38 -2.51 -4.43
N LEU A 97 20.52 -3.03 -4.90
CA LEU A 97 21.63 -3.50 -4.07
C LEU A 97 22.91 -2.66 -4.23
N GLY A 98 22.78 -1.42 -4.72
CA GLY A 98 23.92 -0.54 -5.01
C GLY A 98 24.46 -0.75 -6.41
N ASP A 99 25.30 -1.75 -6.60
CA ASP A 99 25.94 -2.05 -7.91
C ASP A 99 25.11 -2.98 -8.80
N SER A 100 23.98 -3.47 -8.30
CA SER A 100 23.12 -4.41 -9.04
C SER A 100 21.65 -4.25 -8.67
N ILE A 101 20.77 -4.73 -9.55
CA ILE A 101 19.34 -4.88 -9.30
C ILE A 101 19.01 -6.35 -9.28
N ARG A 102 18.43 -6.84 -8.18
CA ARG A 102 17.89 -8.18 -8.06
C ARG A 102 16.45 -8.20 -8.50
N ARG A 103 16.15 -8.68 -9.68
CA ARG A 103 14.79 -8.89 -10.19
C ARG A 103 14.25 -10.23 -9.72
N PHE A 104 13.03 -10.24 -9.20
CA PHE A 104 12.37 -11.47 -8.75
C PHE A 104 11.60 -12.12 -9.90
N ARG A 105 11.62 -13.46 -9.95
CA ARG A 105 10.83 -14.24 -10.94
C ARG A 105 9.36 -14.26 -10.57
N HIS A 106 9.08 -14.39 -9.28
CA HIS A 106 7.74 -14.37 -8.70
C HIS A 106 7.48 -13.06 -7.97
N VAL A 107 6.22 -12.75 -7.78
CA VAL A 107 5.79 -11.55 -7.06
C VAL A 107 5.56 -11.88 -5.59
N ASN A 108 6.39 -11.30 -4.72
CA ASN A 108 6.26 -11.41 -3.28
C ASN A 108 5.72 -10.08 -2.74
N LEU A 109 4.41 -10.01 -2.46
CA LEU A 109 3.76 -8.76 -2.03
C LEU A 109 3.90 -8.53 -0.55
N GLY A 110 4.57 -7.44 -0.16
CA GLY A 110 4.49 -6.89 1.18
C GLY A 110 3.13 -6.20 1.40
N LEU A 111 2.46 -6.51 2.50
CA LEU A 111 1.18 -5.92 2.88
C LEU A 111 1.40 -4.98 4.06
N ALA A 112 1.21 -3.67 3.88
CA ALA A 112 1.32 -2.74 5.00
C ALA A 112 0.11 -2.89 5.94
N VAL A 113 0.35 -3.36 7.15
CA VAL A 113 -0.67 -3.65 8.17
C VAL A 113 -0.45 -2.75 9.38
N ASP A 114 -1.45 -1.94 9.72
CA ASP A 114 -1.46 -1.18 10.96
C ASP A 114 -1.78 -2.10 12.15
N THR A 115 -0.96 -2.00 13.20
CA THR A 115 -1.12 -2.80 14.43
C THR A 115 -0.91 -1.93 15.66
N PRO A 116 -1.42 -2.33 16.83
CA PRO A 116 -1.17 -1.61 18.09
C PRO A 116 0.31 -1.45 18.44
N ARG A 117 1.18 -2.27 17.85
CA ARG A 117 2.64 -2.24 18.06
C ARG A 117 3.39 -1.40 17.03
N GLY A 118 2.70 -0.92 15.99
CA GLY A 118 3.22 -0.16 14.86
C GLY A 118 2.99 -0.86 13.53
N LEU A 119 3.43 -0.24 12.44
CA LEU A 119 3.27 -0.77 11.09
C LEU A 119 4.12 -2.04 10.90
N MET A 120 3.48 -3.10 10.44
CA MET A 120 4.13 -4.36 10.06
C MET A 120 3.89 -4.63 8.57
N VAL A 121 4.84 -5.31 7.91
CA VAL A 121 4.74 -5.60 6.47
C VAL A 121 4.98 -7.10 6.23
N PRO A 122 3.98 -7.97 6.50
CA PRO A 122 4.06 -9.37 6.14
C PRO A 122 4.09 -9.56 4.62
N THR A 123 4.70 -10.65 4.17
CA THR A 123 4.89 -10.98 2.77
C THR A 123 3.96 -12.11 2.34
N LEU A 124 3.19 -11.87 1.30
CA LEU A 124 2.41 -12.86 0.56
C LEU A 124 3.28 -13.34 -0.59
N PHE A 125 3.85 -14.54 -0.45
CA PHE A 125 4.80 -15.11 -1.42
C PHE A 125 4.11 -15.65 -2.67
N ASN A 126 4.78 -15.56 -3.81
CA ASN A 126 4.32 -16.09 -5.12
C ASN A 126 2.89 -15.68 -5.46
N ALA A 127 2.55 -14.42 -5.23
CA ALA A 127 1.20 -13.90 -5.44
C ALA A 127 0.73 -14.01 -6.91
N ASP A 128 1.67 -14.01 -7.85
CA ASP A 128 1.43 -14.18 -9.29
C ASP A 128 0.91 -15.58 -9.67
N GLU A 129 1.18 -16.60 -8.85
CA GLU A 129 0.72 -17.98 -9.08
C GLU A 129 -0.63 -18.27 -8.38
N LYS A 130 -1.09 -17.40 -7.48
CA LYS A 130 -2.26 -17.63 -6.64
C LYS A 130 -3.55 -17.11 -7.27
N SER A 131 -4.63 -17.86 -7.11
CA SER A 131 -5.99 -17.40 -7.42
C SER A 131 -6.41 -16.24 -6.51
N LEU A 132 -7.44 -15.50 -6.90
CA LEU A 132 -8.02 -14.44 -6.07
C LEU A 132 -8.51 -14.97 -4.72
N ARG A 133 -9.02 -16.22 -4.68
CA ARG A 133 -9.44 -16.90 -3.44
C ARG A 133 -8.26 -17.13 -2.50
N GLU A 134 -7.16 -17.65 -3.00
CA GLU A 134 -5.94 -17.91 -2.22
C GLU A 134 -5.31 -16.62 -1.72
N ILE A 135 -5.18 -15.59 -2.57
CA ILE A 135 -4.72 -14.26 -2.16
C ILE A 135 -5.57 -13.70 -1.04
N SER A 136 -6.91 -13.76 -1.16
CA SER A 136 -7.83 -13.26 -0.13
C SER A 136 -7.69 -14.01 1.19
N SER A 137 -7.58 -15.34 1.14
CA SER A 137 -7.46 -16.17 2.33
C SER A 137 -6.13 -15.91 3.06
N GLU A 138 -5.03 -15.95 2.32
CA GLU A 138 -3.69 -15.77 2.89
C GLU A 138 -3.45 -14.34 3.38
N ALA A 139 -3.88 -13.32 2.63
CA ALA A 139 -3.77 -11.93 3.08
C ALA A 139 -4.52 -11.69 4.40
N LYS A 140 -5.73 -12.23 4.56
CA LYS A 140 -6.48 -12.13 5.81
C LYS A 140 -5.79 -12.84 6.97
N ALA A 141 -5.23 -14.03 6.72
CA ALA A 141 -4.47 -14.76 7.76
C ALA A 141 -3.22 -13.98 8.19
N LEU A 142 -2.47 -13.41 7.24
CA LEU A 142 -1.30 -12.58 7.52
C LEU A 142 -1.67 -11.32 8.32
N ILE A 143 -2.76 -10.63 7.95
CA ILE A 143 -3.25 -9.44 8.64
C ILE A 143 -3.66 -9.77 10.07
N ALA A 144 -4.45 -10.83 10.26
CA ALA A 144 -4.90 -11.27 11.58
C ALA A 144 -3.70 -11.62 12.48
N ALA A 145 -2.74 -12.41 11.99
CA ALA A 145 -1.53 -12.79 12.72
C ALA A 145 -0.68 -11.56 13.13
N CYS A 146 -0.60 -10.53 12.28
CA CYS A 146 0.06 -9.28 12.61
C CYS A 146 -0.67 -8.53 13.74
N GLN A 147 -1.99 -8.41 13.64
CA GLN A 147 -2.82 -7.70 14.63
C GLN A 147 -2.80 -8.39 15.99
N GLU A 148 -2.86 -9.72 16.02
CA GLU A 148 -2.76 -10.55 17.22
C GLU A 148 -1.33 -10.61 17.77
N GLY A 149 -0.34 -10.37 16.94
CA GLY A 149 1.07 -10.47 17.29
C GLY A 149 1.64 -11.87 17.28
N SER A 150 1.00 -12.78 16.59
CA SER A 150 1.39 -14.17 16.41
C SER A 150 2.12 -14.44 15.10
N ILE A 151 2.40 -13.39 14.28
CA ILE A 151 3.06 -13.51 12.99
C ILE A 151 4.45 -14.16 13.11
N ASN A 152 4.74 -15.15 12.27
CA ASN A 152 6.08 -15.68 12.12
C ASN A 152 7.02 -14.59 11.58
N PRO A 153 8.14 -14.27 12.26
CA PRO A 153 9.09 -13.25 11.81
C PRO A 153 9.66 -13.47 10.40
N ASP A 154 9.76 -14.72 9.94
CA ASP A 154 10.24 -15.04 8.60
C ASP A 154 9.30 -14.50 7.50
N LEU A 155 8.01 -14.35 7.82
CA LEU A 155 7.03 -13.76 6.90
C LEU A 155 7.09 -12.23 6.82
N LEU A 156 7.93 -11.58 7.64
CA LEU A 156 8.16 -10.13 7.58
C LEU A 156 9.33 -9.74 6.65
N GLN A 157 9.84 -10.70 5.87
CA GLN A 157 10.99 -10.53 4.99
C GLN A 157 10.67 -11.07 3.58
N GLY A 158 11.55 -10.82 2.63
CA GLY A 158 11.47 -11.42 1.29
C GLY A 158 10.46 -10.78 0.33
N GLY A 159 9.76 -9.73 0.73
CA GLY A 159 8.87 -8.98 -0.16
C GLY A 159 9.65 -8.30 -1.29
N SER A 160 9.15 -8.41 -2.53
CA SER A 160 9.74 -7.78 -3.71
C SER A 160 9.12 -6.42 -4.05
N PHE A 161 7.90 -6.18 -3.59
CA PHE A 161 7.13 -4.96 -3.77
C PHE A 161 6.10 -4.83 -2.63
N THR A 162 5.76 -3.63 -2.22
CA THR A 162 4.81 -3.41 -1.12
C THR A 162 3.54 -2.71 -1.60
N VAL A 163 2.40 -3.10 -1.02
CA VAL A 163 1.10 -2.41 -1.17
C VAL A 163 0.69 -1.85 0.18
N SER A 164 0.43 -0.54 0.23
CA SER A 164 -0.08 0.18 1.40
C SER A 164 -1.45 0.77 1.10
N ASN A 165 -2.47 0.40 1.87
CA ASN A 165 -3.84 0.80 1.62
C ASN A 165 -4.38 1.70 2.75
N LEU A 166 -4.61 2.98 2.42
CA LEU A 166 -5.24 3.97 3.30
C LEU A 166 -6.65 4.38 2.82
N GLY A 167 -7.21 3.64 1.86
CA GLY A 167 -8.50 3.96 1.25
C GLY A 167 -9.67 3.97 2.24
N SER A 168 -9.64 3.10 3.25
CA SER A 168 -10.67 3.06 4.31
C SER A 168 -10.64 4.27 5.24
N LEU A 169 -9.55 5.02 5.25
CA LEU A 169 -9.37 6.24 6.03
C LEU A 169 -9.71 7.52 5.24
N GLY A 170 -10.21 7.37 4.00
CA GLY A 170 -10.61 8.50 3.15
C GLY A 170 -9.44 9.29 2.56
N ILE A 171 -8.22 8.77 2.58
CA ILE A 171 -7.05 9.44 2.01
C ILE A 171 -7.12 9.38 0.47
N GLU A 172 -7.17 10.52 -0.19
CA GLU A 172 -7.27 10.62 -1.65
C GLU A 172 -5.91 10.45 -2.36
N HIS A 173 -4.83 10.94 -1.73
CA HIS A 173 -3.47 10.86 -2.23
C HIS A 173 -2.49 10.85 -1.06
N PHE A 174 -1.41 10.07 -1.17
CA PHE A 174 -0.29 10.11 -0.25
C PHE A 174 0.98 9.61 -0.95
N THR A 175 2.13 9.88 -0.35
CA THR A 175 3.44 9.43 -0.83
C THR A 175 3.94 8.34 0.11
N PRO A 176 3.68 7.04 -0.18
CA PRO A 176 4.20 5.97 0.66
C PRO A 176 5.73 5.93 0.60
N VAL A 177 6.36 5.66 1.73
CA VAL A 177 7.82 5.50 1.81
C VAL A 177 8.19 4.07 1.47
N ILE A 178 9.17 3.89 0.58
CA ILE A 178 9.62 2.56 0.13
C ILE A 178 10.20 1.76 1.30
N ASN A 179 9.90 0.47 1.36
CA ASN A 179 10.49 -0.47 2.30
C ASN A 179 11.82 -1.02 1.74
N PRO A 180 12.98 -0.56 2.24
CA PRO A 180 14.28 -0.98 1.67
C PRO A 180 14.47 -2.51 1.79
N PRO A 181 15.12 -3.16 0.82
CA PRO A 181 15.75 -2.64 -0.39
C PRO A 181 14.87 -2.68 -1.66
N GLN A 182 13.55 -2.74 -1.50
CA GLN A 182 12.59 -2.74 -2.63
C GLN A 182 12.75 -1.47 -3.48
N THR A 183 12.37 -1.56 -4.76
CA THR A 183 12.45 -0.45 -5.72
C THR A 183 11.14 0.33 -5.85
N GLY A 184 10.06 -0.15 -5.25
CA GLY A 184 8.76 0.51 -5.33
C GLY A 184 7.76 0.07 -4.27
N ILE A 185 6.76 0.94 -4.06
CA ILE A 185 5.61 0.74 -3.20
C ILE A 185 4.38 1.38 -3.81
N LEU A 186 3.25 0.68 -3.79
CA LEU A 186 1.97 1.20 -4.24
C LEU A 186 1.12 1.65 -3.05
N GLY A 187 0.72 2.90 -3.05
CA GLY A 187 -0.34 3.45 -2.20
C GLY A 187 -1.71 3.29 -2.86
N VAL A 188 -2.64 2.66 -2.16
CA VAL A 188 -4.05 2.54 -2.55
C VAL A 188 -4.86 3.55 -1.73
N CYS A 189 -5.61 4.41 -2.42
CA CYS A 189 -6.31 5.54 -1.84
C CYS A 189 -7.83 5.29 -1.75
N GLY A 190 -8.55 6.23 -1.16
CA GLY A 190 -10.01 6.20 -1.04
C GLY A 190 -10.74 6.31 -2.38
N ILE A 191 -12.02 5.98 -2.34
CA ILE A 191 -12.93 6.18 -3.48
C ILE A 191 -13.61 7.53 -3.29
N THR A 192 -13.54 8.38 -4.32
CA THR A 192 -14.20 9.67 -4.37
C THR A 192 -15.07 9.76 -5.62
N GLU A 193 -16.19 10.47 -5.54
CA GLU A 193 -17.00 10.74 -6.73
C GLU A 193 -16.30 11.81 -7.60
N ARG A 194 -16.16 11.51 -8.89
CA ARG A 194 -15.64 12.45 -9.89
C ARG A 194 -16.59 12.59 -11.05
N VAL A 195 -16.49 13.75 -11.70
CA VAL A 195 -17.30 14.09 -12.88
C VAL A 195 -16.45 13.86 -14.13
N ARG A 196 -17.06 13.29 -15.16
CA ARG A 196 -16.49 13.22 -16.53
C ARG A 196 -17.50 13.69 -17.55
N THR A 197 -17.01 14.28 -18.63
CA THR A 197 -17.80 14.64 -19.80
C THR A 197 -17.79 13.48 -20.79
N GLY A 198 -18.95 13.01 -21.22
CA GLY A 198 -19.12 12.01 -22.27
C GLY A 198 -18.80 12.61 -23.67
N LYS A 199 -18.63 11.73 -24.65
CA LYS A 199 -18.40 12.15 -26.06
C LYS A 199 -19.58 12.93 -26.67
N ASP A 200 -20.76 12.75 -26.12
CA ASP A 200 -22.00 13.47 -26.45
C ASP A 200 -22.17 14.80 -25.73
N GLY A 201 -21.18 15.21 -24.92
CA GLY A 201 -21.23 16.40 -24.07
C GLY A 201 -22.03 16.22 -22.78
N GLY A 202 -22.60 15.05 -22.53
CA GLY A 202 -23.29 14.72 -21.27
C GLY A 202 -22.32 14.64 -20.10
N ILE A 203 -22.80 14.99 -18.91
CA ILE A 203 -22.02 14.90 -17.66
C ILE A 203 -22.45 13.62 -16.90
N SER A 204 -21.46 12.83 -16.47
CA SER A 204 -21.68 11.66 -15.63
C SER A 204 -20.79 11.66 -14.40
N VAL A 205 -21.30 11.15 -13.30
CA VAL A 205 -20.53 10.92 -12.06
C VAL A 205 -20.06 9.47 -12.03
N TYR A 206 -18.84 9.24 -11.57
CA TYR A 206 -18.29 7.90 -11.41
C TYR A 206 -17.41 7.79 -10.15
N PRO A 207 -17.32 6.62 -9.52
CA PRO A 207 -16.43 6.39 -8.39
C PRO A 207 -14.99 6.28 -8.88
N ALA A 208 -14.13 7.19 -8.47
CA ALA A 208 -12.71 7.19 -8.79
C ALA A 208 -11.89 6.73 -7.58
N MET A 209 -10.96 5.79 -7.80
CA MET A 209 -9.99 5.38 -6.78
C MET A 209 -8.60 5.86 -7.16
N GLY A 210 -7.89 6.45 -6.19
CA GLY A 210 -6.51 6.92 -6.39
C GLY A 210 -5.48 5.82 -6.19
N LEU A 211 -4.40 5.88 -6.97
CA LEU A 211 -3.20 5.08 -6.84
C LEU A 211 -1.98 5.99 -6.79
N SER A 212 -1.07 5.73 -5.85
CA SER A 212 0.18 6.47 -5.69
C SER A 212 1.35 5.50 -5.72
N LEU A 213 2.15 5.51 -6.79
CA LEU A 213 3.35 4.70 -6.90
C LEU A 213 4.57 5.52 -6.52
N THR A 214 5.22 5.17 -5.42
CA THR A 214 6.57 5.67 -5.10
C THR A 214 7.60 4.66 -5.58
N TYR A 215 8.62 5.12 -6.27
CA TYR A 215 9.70 4.30 -6.82
C TYR A 215 11.06 4.96 -6.60
N ASP A 216 12.12 4.13 -6.57
CA ASP A 216 13.50 4.59 -6.45
C ASP A 216 14.06 4.93 -7.83
N HIS A 217 14.27 6.23 -8.09
CA HIS A 217 14.75 6.71 -9.39
C HIS A 217 16.19 6.28 -9.71
N ARG A 218 16.89 5.65 -8.75
CA ARG A 218 18.18 5.00 -9.01
C ARG A 218 18.00 3.64 -9.71
N ALA A 219 16.85 2.99 -9.54
CA ALA A 219 16.53 1.68 -10.11
C ALA A 219 15.77 1.76 -11.43
N LEU A 220 14.88 2.75 -11.59
CA LEU A 220 14.08 2.92 -12.80
C LEU A 220 13.68 4.37 -13.01
N ASP A 221 13.44 4.72 -14.28
CA ASP A 221 12.99 6.05 -14.69
C ASP A 221 11.47 6.25 -14.56
N GLY A 222 11.03 7.52 -14.70
CA GLY A 222 9.61 7.87 -14.59
C GLY A 222 8.72 7.24 -15.66
N ALA A 223 9.20 7.04 -16.88
CA ALA A 223 8.39 6.45 -17.96
C ALA A 223 8.04 4.96 -17.70
N PRO A 224 8.98 4.07 -17.31
CA PRO A 224 8.64 2.70 -16.85
C PRO A 224 7.65 2.69 -15.67
N ALA A 225 7.85 3.54 -14.67
CA ALA A 225 6.95 3.66 -13.52
C ALA A 225 5.53 4.08 -13.95
N SER A 226 5.42 5.05 -14.88
CA SER A 226 4.14 5.49 -15.41
C SER A 226 3.44 4.41 -16.25
N ARG A 227 4.19 3.60 -17.00
CA ARG A 227 3.62 2.46 -17.76
C ARG A 227 3.01 1.42 -16.83
N PHE A 228 3.65 1.11 -15.71
CA PHE A 228 3.06 0.22 -14.69
C PHE A 228 1.72 0.76 -14.18
N LEU A 229 1.66 2.05 -13.80
CA LEU A 229 0.42 2.68 -13.34
C LEU A 229 -0.68 2.67 -14.41
N ALA A 230 -0.33 2.96 -15.65
CA ALA A 230 -1.28 2.97 -16.77
C ALA A 230 -1.84 1.55 -17.02
N GLU A 231 -0.99 0.54 -16.97
CA GLU A 231 -1.40 -0.85 -17.15
C GLU A 231 -2.24 -1.35 -15.97
N LEU A 232 -1.84 -1.05 -14.73
CA LEU A 232 -2.62 -1.40 -13.53
C LEU A 232 -3.99 -0.72 -13.53
N LYS A 233 -4.06 0.56 -13.92
CA LYS A 233 -5.33 1.26 -14.13
C LYS A 233 -6.23 0.50 -15.11
N THR A 234 -5.71 0.17 -16.29
CA THR A 234 -6.45 -0.55 -17.33
C THR A 234 -6.93 -1.93 -16.83
N ALA A 235 -6.07 -2.65 -16.11
CA ALA A 235 -6.40 -3.95 -15.51
C ALA A 235 -7.54 -3.85 -14.48
N LEU A 236 -7.55 -2.80 -13.65
CA LEU A 236 -8.60 -2.57 -12.66
C LEU A 236 -9.92 -2.10 -13.27
N GLU A 237 -9.87 -1.25 -14.31
CA GLU A 237 -11.03 -0.80 -15.06
C GLU A 237 -11.66 -1.95 -15.89
N SER A 238 -10.89 -2.99 -16.20
CA SER A 238 -11.32 -4.19 -16.93
C SER A 238 -11.08 -5.47 -16.12
N PHE A 239 -11.28 -5.44 -14.81
CA PHE A 239 -10.84 -6.48 -13.87
C PHE A 239 -11.33 -7.89 -14.22
N THR A 240 -12.56 -8.02 -14.73
CA THR A 240 -13.12 -9.33 -15.12
C THR A 240 -12.32 -9.99 -16.25
N ALA A 241 -11.71 -9.21 -17.14
CA ALA A 241 -10.85 -9.75 -18.19
C ALA A 241 -9.51 -10.27 -17.60
N LEU A 242 -9.03 -9.70 -16.51
CA LEU A 242 -7.81 -10.15 -15.84
C LEU A 242 -7.94 -11.54 -15.21
N LEU A 243 -9.16 -12.01 -14.95
CA LEU A 243 -9.44 -13.32 -14.35
C LEU A 243 -9.35 -14.48 -15.35
N ILE A 244 -9.20 -14.20 -16.65
CA ILE A 244 -9.18 -15.21 -17.72
C ILE A 244 -7.75 -15.71 -17.99
N GLY A 245 -6.73 -14.92 -17.59
CA GLY A 245 -5.32 -15.19 -17.88
C GLY A 245 -4.51 -15.71 -16.73
#